data_f92a6adaafc98d4738b3b36433658e9e
#
_entry.id   f92a6adaafc98d4738b3b36433658e9e
#
_cell.length_a   1.000
_cell.length_b   1.000
_cell.length_c   1.000
_cell.angle_alpha   90.00
_cell.angle_beta   90.00
_cell.angle_gamma   90.00
#
_symmetry.space_group_name_H-M   'P 1'
#
loop_
_entity.id
_entity.type
_entity.pdbx_description
1 polymer ?
#
loop_
_entity_poly.entity_id
_entity_poly.type
_entity_poly.pdbx_seq_one_letter_code
_entity_poly.pdbx_strand_id
1 'polypeptide(L)'
;MLPNYFKFAALWGGHEGSMLLFILILSIWISLFSYFSKYSKTYDKNMVLGFAGLIFLCFSGFTFFSSNPFERLLPVASAMGTDLNPLLQDIAFTIHPPMLYFGYAGLVIPFALALAKCVGVNYLWASNIRTWTILPWSFLTIGIALGLSLIHI
;
A
#
# COMPACT_ATOMS: atom_id res chain seq x y z
N MET A 1 0.83 23.68 -19.05
CA MET A 1 1.68 22.49 -18.73
C MET A 1 1.52 22.16 -17.26
N LEU A 2 1.21 20.91 -16.95
CA LEU A 2 1.05 20.45 -15.57
C LEU A 2 2.40 20.44 -14.83
N PRO A 3 2.51 21.00 -13.60
CA PRO A 3 3.72 20.91 -12.79
C PRO A 3 4.18 19.45 -12.56
N ASN A 4 5.49 19.23 -12.41
CA ASN A 4 6.04 17.87 -12.36
C ASN A 4 5.49 17.01 -11.20
N TYR A 5 5.21 17.60 -10.04
CA TYR A 5 4.64 16.88 -8.89
C TYR A 5 3.22 16.36 -9.18
N PHE A 6 2.40 17.07 -9.95
CA PHE A 6 1.10 16.57 -10.37
C PHE A 6 1.19 15.49 -11.45
N LYS A 7 2.26 15.48 -12.26
CA LYS A 7 2.50 14.35 -13.18
C LYS A 7 2.79 13.05 -12.43
N PHE A 8 3.50 13.15 -11.30
CA PHE A 8 3.66 11.99 -10.40
C PHE A 8 2.33 11.57 -9.77
N ALA A 9 1.54 12.54 -9.28
CA ALA A 9 0.23 12.25 -8.71
C ALA A 9 -0.72 11.59 -9.72
N ALA A 10 -0.62 11.93 -10.99
CA ALA A 10 -1.42 11.32 -12.05
C ALA A 10 -1.16 9.79 -12.20
N LEU A 11 0.00 9.28 -11.77
CA LEU A 11 0.27 7.83 -11.80
C LEU A 11 -0.68 7.04 -10.91
N TRP A 12 -1.11 7.60 -9.78
CA TRP A 12 -2.09 6.98 -8.88
C TRP A 12 -3.45 7.65 -8.90
N GLY A 13 -3.65 8.61 -9.80
CA GLY A 13 -4.95 9.22 -10.05
C GLY A 13 -5.93 8.28 -10.75
N GLY A 14 -5.44 7.22 -11.41
CA GLY A 14 -6.22 6.14 -12.00
C GLY A 14 -6.25 4.90 -11.11
N HIS A 15 -7.26 4.04 -11.32
CA HIS A 15 -7.47 2.81 -10.57
C HIS A 15 -6.27 1.85 -10.69
N GLU A 16 -5.79 1.64 -11.91
CA GLU A 16 -4.70 0.70 -12.23
C GLU A 16 -3.37 1.15 -11.61
N GLY A 17 -3.05 2.43 -11.70
CA GLY A 17 -1.86 3.00 -11.08
C GLY A 17 -1.91 3.02 -9.56
N SER A 18 -3.10 3.24 -8.98
CA SER A 18 -3.36 3.12 -7.55
C SER A 18 -3.06 1.73 -7.03
N MET A 19 -3.54 0.70 -7.72
CA MET A 19 -3.30 -0.71 -7.33
C MET A 19 -1.82 -1.08 -7.44
N LEU A 20 -1.14 -0.59 -8.47
CA LEU A 20 0.30 -0.81 -8.61
C LEU A 20 1.09 -0.16 -7.46
N LEU A 21 0.74 1.08 -7.08
CA LEU A 21 1.34 1.77 -5.95
C LEU A 21 1.06 1.02 -4.63
N PHE A 22 -0.16 0.51 -4.44
CA PHE A 22 -0.51 -0.29 -3.25
C PHE A 22 0.35 -1.54 -3.13
N ILE A 23 0.52 -2.30 -4.22
CA ILE A 23 1.37 -3.51 -4.25
C ILE A 23 2.83 -3.17 -3.97
N LEU A 24 3.34 -2.07 -4.54
CA LEU A 24 4.69 -1.59 -4.27
C LEU A 24 4.89 -1.30 -2.77
N ILE A 25 3.97 -0.57 -2.15
CA ILE A 25 4.03 -0.23 -0.72
C ILE A 25 3.91 -1.51 0.13
N LEU A 26 3.04 -2.43 -0.24
CA LEU A 26 2.91 -3.73 0.44
C LEU A 26 4.21 -4.53 0.38
N SER A 27 4.88 -4.55 -0.78
CA SER A 27 6.19 -5.21 -0.92
C SER A 27 7.26 -4.56 -0.05
N ILE A 28 7.23 -3.23 0.08
CA ILE A 28 8.13 -2.49 0.99
C ILE A 28 7.89 -2.93 2.44
N TRP A 29 6.65 -2.99 2.91
CA TRP A 29 6.34 -3.42 4.27
C TRP A 29 6.78 -4.85 4.57
N ILE A 30 6.55 -5.79 3.64
CA ILE A 30 7.00 -7.18 3.76
C ILE A 30 8.53 -7.25 3.83
N SER A 31 9.22 -6.46 3.01
CA SER A 31 10.68 -6.38 2.99
C SER A 31 11.24 -5.80 4.29
N LEU A 32 10.65 -4.70 4.78
CA LEU A 32 11.03 -4.08 6.06
C LEU A 32 10.81 -5.06 7.22
N PHE A 33 9.67 -5.76 7.24
CA PHE A 33 9.42 -6.79 8.23
C PHE A 33 10.45 -7.92 8.14
N SER A 34 10.76 -8.40 6.96
CA SER A 34 11.77 -9.42 6.75
C SER A 34 13.16 -9.00 7.24
N TYR A 35 13.52 -7.75 7.09
CA TYR A 35 14.83 -7.24 7.47
C TYR A 35 14.93 -6.90 8.97
N PHE A 36 13.94 -6.18 9.51
CA PHE A 36 14.02 -5.62 10.86
C PHE A 36 13.45 -6.53 11.94
N SER A 37 12.62 -7.52 11.61
CA SER A 37 12.07 -8.40 12.63
C SER A 37 13.12 -9.39 13.15
N LYS A 38 13.39 -9.28 14.45
CA LYS A 38 14.27 -10.20 15.17
C LYS A 38 13.46 -11.40 15.67
N TYR A 39 13.61 -12.53 15.05
CA TYR A 39 12.93 -13.76 15.45
C TYR A 39 13.90 -14.73 16.12
N SER A 40 13.45 -15.34 17.20
CA SER A 40 14.20 -16.40 17.87
C SER A 40 14.32 -17.66 17.01
N LYS A 41 13.32 -17.93 16.17
CA LYS A 41 13.29 -19.08 15.26
C LYS A 41 12.96 -18.64 13.84
N THR A 42 13.73 -19.13 12.88
CA THR A 42 13.52 -18.87 11.44
C THR A 42 12.14 -19.33 10.98
N TYR A 43 11.65 -20.46 11.53
CA TYR A 43 10.32 -21.00 11.23
C TYR A 43 9.19 -20.00 11.52
N ASP A 44 9.22 -19.35 12.68
CA ASP A 44 8.18 -18.40 13.10
C ASP A 44 8.10 -17.20 12.14
N LYS A 45 9.26 -16.70 11.72
CA LYS A 45 9.35 -15.62 10.75
C LYS A 45 8.78 -16.04 9.39
N ASN A 46 9.15 -17.23 8.92
CA ASN A 46 8.71 -17.74 7.62
C ASN A 46 7.18 -17.94 7.57
N MET A 47 6.55 -18.33 8.68
CA MET A 47 5.08 -18.41 8.75
C MET A 47 4.40 -17.06 8.58
N VAL A 48 4.91 -16.03 9.24
CA VAL A 48 4.37 -14.65 9.07
C VAL A 48 4.58 -14.16 7.65
N LEU A 49 5.77 -14.36 7.09
CA LEU A 49 6.07 -14.00 5.70
C LEU A 49 5.22 -14.79 4.71
N GLY A 50 4.91 -16.05 5.01
CA GLY A 50 4.00 -16.88 4.20
C GLY A 50 2.60 -16.30 4.13
N PHE A 51 2.01 -15.89 5.27
CA PHE A 51 0.69 -15.25 5.29
C PHE A 51 0.70 -13.89 4.60
N ALA A 52 1.72 -13.05 4.84
CA ALA A 52 1.85 -11.77 4.16
C ALA A 52 2.06 -11.95 2.64
N GLY A 53 2.85 -12.96 2.24
CA GLY A 53 3.08 -13.33 0.84
C GLY A 53 1.82 -13.83 0.14
N LEU A 54 0.96 -14.58 0.83
CA LEU A 54 -0.33 -15.00 0.29
C LEU A 54 -1.23 -13.79 0.00
N ILE A 55 -1.29 -12.82 0.91
CA ILE A 55 -2.06 -11.59 0.72
C ILE A 55 -1.48 -10.80 -0.46
N PHE A 56 -0.16 -10.67 -0.54
CA PHE A 56 0.52 -10.03 -1.66
C PHE A 56 0.18 -10.70 -3.00
N LEU A 57 0.16 -12.03 -3.03
CA LEU A 57 -0.20 -12.81 -4.21
C LEU A 57 -1.65 -12.55 -4.64
N CYS A 58 -2.59 -12.47 -3.70
CA CYS A 58 -3.99 -12.15 -3.99
C CYS A 58 -4.15 -10.76 -4.60
N PHE A 59 -3.51 -9.73 -4.03
CA PHE A 59 -3.56 -8.38 -4.59
C PHE A 59 -2.86 -8.29 -5.94
N SER A 60 -1.73 -8.97 -6.11
CA SER A 60 -1.01 -9.02 -7.40
C SER A 60 -1.84 -9.71 -8.47
N GLY A 61 -2.51 -10.82 -8.14
CA GLY A 61 -3.43 -11.51 -9.02
C GLY A 61 -4.63 -10.62 -9.41
N PHE A 62 -5.23 -9.94 -8.44
CA PHE A 62 -6.31 -8.98 -8.73
C PHE A 62 -5.83 -7.87 -9.68
N THR A 63 -4.66 -7.30 -9.45
CA THR A 63 -4.11 -6.25 -10.32
C THR A 63 -3.84 -6.79 -11.73
N PHE A 64 -3.31 -8.00 -11.84
CA PHE A 64 -3.01 -8.60 -13.14
C PHE A 64 -4.27 -8.88 -13.96
N PHE A 65 -5.33 -9.40 -13.34
CA PHE A 65 -6.54 -9.83 -14.05
C PHE A 65 -7.61 -8.75 -14.18
N SER A 66 -7.70 -7.81 -13.23
CA SER A 66 -8.83 -6.87 -13.14
C SER A 66 -8.41 -5.40 -13.20
N SER A 67 -7.13 -5.08 -13.03
CA SER A 67 -6.65 -3.70 -12.92
C SER A 67 -5.24 -3.56 -13.50
N ASN A 68 -5.04 -4.10 -14.70
CA ASN A 68 -3.72 -4.18 -15.35
C ASN A 68 -3.26 -2.82 -15.89
N PRO A 69 -2.26 -2.16 -15.29
CA PRO A 69 -1.78 -0.85 -15.75
C PRO A 69 -1.02 -0.90 -17.07
N PHE A 70 -0.71 -2.10 -17.56
CA PHE A 70 0.02 -2.31 -18.83
C PHE A 70 -0.89 -2.75 -19.99
N GLU A 71 -2.21 -2.75 -19.75
CA GLU A 71 -3.17 -3.06 -20.80
C GLU A 71 -3.13 -2.00 -21.90
N ARG A 72 -3.06 -2.45 -23.18
CA ARG A 72 -3.01 -1.53 -24.31
C ARG A 72 -4.41 -1.18 -24.78
N LEU A 73 -4.69 0.10 -24.88
CA LEU A 73 -5.90 0.61 -25.51
C LEU A 73 -5.77 0.50 -27.04
N LEU A 74 -6.35 -0.54 -27.62
CA LEU A 74 -6.38 -0.76 -29.07
C LEU A 74 -7.82 -0.56 -29.58
N PRO A 75 -8.03 -0.07 -30.82
CA PRO A 75 -7.03 0.24 -31.87
C PRO A 75 -6.49 1.66 -31.80
N VAL A 76 -7.04 2.55 -31.00
CA VAL A 76 -6.63 3.97 -30.97
C VAL A 76 -6.15 4.34 -29.56
N ALA A 77 -4.83 4.42 -29.42
CA ALA A 77 -4.27 5.10 -28.24
C ALA A 77 -4.57 6.60 -28.36
N SER A 78 -4.98 7.23 -27.25
CA SER A 78 -5.12 8.67 -27.17
C SER A 78 -3.79 9.35 -27.55
N ALA A 79 -3.78 10.17 -28.59
CA ALA A 79 -2.58 10.87 -29.05
C ALA A 79 -2.04 11.88 -28.01
N MET A 80 -2.91 12.35 -27.13
CA MET A 80 -2.59 13.15 -25.96
C MET A 80 -3.29 12.54 -24.74
N GLY A 81 -2.55 12.37 -23.63
CA GLY A 81 -3.16 11.98 -22.37
C GLY A 81 -4.18 13.01 -21.91
N THR A 82 -5.15 12.60 -21.11
CA THR A 82 -6.06 13.52 -20.42
C THR A 82 -5.32 14.20 -19.27
N ASP A 83 -5.41 15.54 -19.18
CA ASP A 83 -4.89 16.27 -18.04
C ASP A 83 -5.60 15.87 -16.74
N LEU A 84 -4.88 15.96 -15.62
CA LEU A 84 -5.47 15.75 -14.30
C LEU A 84 -6.59 16.77 -14.06
N ASN A 85 -7.73 16.29 -13.56
CA ASN A 85 -8.86 17.17 -13.21
C ASN A 85 -8.37 18.34 -12.34
N PRO A 86 -8.70 19.61 -12.66
CA PRO A 86 -8.29 20.77 -11.88
C PRO A 86 -8.59 20.68 -10.38
N LEU A 87 -9.70 20.04 -9.99
CA LEU A 87 -10.07 19.80 -8.58
C LEU A 87 -9.09 18.87 -7.86
N LEU A 88 -8.31 18.07 -8.59
CA LEU A 88 -7.31 17.16 -8.05
C LEU A 88 -5.89 17.77 -8.04
N GLN A 89 -5.74 19.02 -8.51
CA GLN A 89 -4.47 19.72 -8.55
C GLN A 89 -4.17 20.42 -7.21
N ASP A 90 -4.18 19.64 -6.13
CA ASP A 90 -3.85 20.07 -4.78
C ASP A 90 -2.71 19.23 -4.21
N ILE A 91 -1.86 19.84 -3.40
CA ILE A 91 -0.70 19.15 -2.78
C ILE A 91 -1.17 18.10 -1.80
N ALA A 92 -2.24 18.37 -1.04
CA ALA A 92 -2.79 17.40 -0.10
C ALA A 92 -3.34 16.17 -0.84
N PHE A 93 -3.98 16.36 -2.00
CA PHE A 93 -4.40 15.26 -2.88
C PHE A 93 -3.21 14.41 -3.37
N THR A 94 -2.07 15.04 -3.64
CA THR A 94 -0.87 14.32 -4.07
C THR A 94 -0.33 13.41 -2.96
N ILE A 95 -0.38 13.84 -1.70
CA ILE A 95 0.21 13.13 -0.55
C ILE A 95 -0.79 12.17 0.12
N HIS A 96 -2.07 12.52 0.14
CA HIS A 96 -3.12 11.77 0.82
C HIS A 96 -3.21 10.29 0.42
N PRO A 97 -3.31 9.90 -0.87
CA PRO A 97 -3.43 8.49 -1.24
C PRO A 97 -2.21 7.64 -0.88
N PRO A 98 -0.96 8.07 -1.12
CA PRO A 98 0.21 7.35 -0.64
C PRO A 98 0.21 7.13 0.87
N MET A 99 -0.17 8.14 1.67
CA MET A 99 -0.24 8.01 3.13
C MET A 99 -1.26 6.96 3.56
N LEU A 100 -2.46 6.96 2.95
CA LEU A 100 -3.46 5.91 3.19
C LEU A 100 -2.94 4.53 2.81
N TYR A 101 -2.24 4.39 1.69
CA TYR A 101 -1.70 3.10 1.24
C TYR A 101 -0.58 2.62 2.15
N PHE A 102 0.29 3.50 2.66
CA PHE A 102 1.26 3.13 3.71
C PHE A 102 0.56 2.62 4.97
N GLY A 103 -0.57 3.21 5.34
CA GLY A 103 -1.39 2.75 6.46
C GLY A 103 -2.03 1.38 6.19
N TYR A 104 -2.84 1.27 5.15
CA TYR A 104 -3.58 0.05 4.85
C TYR A 104 -2.67 -1.14 4.54
N ALA A 105 -1.70 -0.97 3.66
CA ALA A 105 -0.76 -2.04 3.31
C ALA A 105 0.10 -2.45 4.52
N GLY A 106 0.46 -1.49 5.39
CA GLY A 106 1.25 -1.79 6.58
C GLY A 106 0.50 -2.64 7.61
N LEU A 107 -0.84 -2.52 7.70
CA LEU A 107 -1.67 -3.34 8.58
C LEU A 107 -1.71 -4.83 8.17
N VAL A 108 -1.24 -5.18 6.99
CA VAL A 108 -1.07 -6.59 6.59
C VAL A 108 -0.07 -7.31 7.49
N ILE A 109 0.97 -6.62 7.98
CA ILE A 109 1.97 -7.24 8.87
C ILE A 109 1.38 -7.66 10.22
N PRO A 110 0.70 -6.80 11.00
CA PRO A 110 0.05 -7.25 12.24
C PRO A 110 -1.05 -8.28 12.00
N PHE A 111 -1.75 -8.22 10.87
CA PHE A 111 -2.71 -9.26 10.50
C PHE A 111 -2.03 -10.62 10.25
N ALA A 112 -0.92 -10.65 9.50
CA ALA A 112 -0.15 -11.87 9.29
C ALA A 112 0.45 -12.42 10.59
N LEU A 113 0.89 -11.53 11.52
CA LEU A 113 1.29 -11.91 12.87
C LEU A 113 0.15 -12.57 13.66
N ALA A 114 -1.07 -12.03 13.56
CA ALA A 114 -2.25 -12.59 14.20
C ALA A 114 -2.59 -13.99 13.65
N LEU A 115 -2.56 -14.17 12.34
CA LEU A 115 -2.78 -15.49 11.71
C LEU A 115 -1.71 -16.49 12.13
N ALA A 116 -0.44 -16.10 12.15
CA ALA A 116 0.64 -16.95 12.62
C ALA A 116 0.44 -17.38 14.08
N LYS A 117 -0.04 -16.46 14.93
CA LYS A 117 -0.40 -16.79 16.32
C LYS A 117 -1.52 -17.80 16.42
N CYS A 118 -2.55 -17.70 15.58
CA CYS A 118 -3.66 -18.66 15.55
C CYS A 118 -3.20 -20.08 15.18
N VAL A 119 -2.17 -20.24 14.37
CA VAL A 119 -1.60 -21.56 14.01
C VAL A 119 -0.50 -22.03 14.96
N GLY A 120 -0.36 -21.40 16.14
CA GLY A 120 0.51 -21.88 17.21
C GLY A 120 1.93 -21.31 17.24
N VAL A 121 2.22 -20.30 16.44
CA VAL A 121 3.50 -19.59 16.52
C VAL A 121 3.56 -18.80 17.83
N ASN A 122 4.35 -19.28 18.77
CA ASN A 122 4.56 -18.66 20.09
C ASN A 122 5.77 -17.72 20.04
N TYR A 123 5.57 -16.56 19.53
CA TYR A 123 6.59 -15.55 19.37
C TYR A 123 6.32 -14.35 20.28
N LEU A 124 7.34 -13.54 20.59
CA LEU A 124 7.22 -12.31 21.40
C LEU A 124 6.14 -11.37 20.84
N TRP A 125 4.91 -11.82 20.96
CA TRP A 125 3.69 -11.28 20.35
C TRP A 125 3.51 -9.80 20.69
N ALA A 126 3.53 -9.48 22.00
CA ALA A 126 3.17 -8.14 22.45
C ALA A 126 4.13 -7.06 21.95
N SER A 127 5.44 -7.35 21.92
CA SER A 127 6.45 -6.37 21.48
C SER A 127 6.39 -6.12 19.98
N ASN A 128 6.27 -7.18 19.19
CA ASN A 128 6.29 -7.04 17.74
C ASN A 128 5.00 -6.48 17.17
N ILE A 129 3.85 -6.99 17.61
CA ILE A 129 2.57 -6.50 17.11
C ILE A 129 2.39 -5.00 17.39
N ARG A 130 2.82 -4.54 18.56
CA ARG A 130 2.75 -3.12 18.90
C ARG A 130 3.51 -2.26 17.92
N THR A 131 4.78 -2.58 17.65
CA THR A 131 5.62 -1.79 16.74
C THR A 131 5.06 -1.79 15.32
N TRP A 132 4.69 -2.98 14.81
CA TRP A 132 4.18 -3.14 13.45
C TRP A 132 2.72 -2.67 13.27
N THR A 133 2.03 -2.32 14.34
CA THR A 133 0.69 -1.70 14.29
C THR A 133 0.77 -0.18 14.38
N ILE A 134 1.60 0.37 15.27
CA ILE A 134 1.66 1.82 15.50
C ILE A 134 2.12 2.57 14.26
N LEU A 135 3.15 2.08 13.56
CA LEU A 135 3.67 2.73 12.36
C LEU A 135 2.62 2.88 11.25
N PRO A 136 1.99 1.80 10.75
CA PRO A 136 0.96 1.93 9.73
C PRO A 136 -0.27 2.70 10.23
N TRP A 137 -0.64 2.55 11.49
CA TRP A 137 -1.72 3.33 12.09
C TRP A 137 -1.43 4.84 12.06
N SER A 138 -0.18 5.25 12.32
CA SER A 138 0.23 6.65 12.24
C SER A 138 0.09 7.20 10.81
N PHE A 139 0.53 6.44 9.79
CA PHE A 139 0.34 6.82 8.39
C PHE A 139 -1.14 6.94 8.03
N LEU A 140 -1.96 6.00 8.48
CA LEU A 140 -3.40 6.02 8.24
C LEU A 140 -4.06 7.25 8.87
N THR A 141 -3.69 7.57 10.12
CA THR A 141 -4.23 8.75 10.82
C THR A 141 -3.87 10.05 10.11
N ILE A 142 -2.61 10.20 9.67
CA ILE A 142 -2.18 11.38 8.90
C ILE A 142 -2.92 11.42 7.56
N GLY A 143 -3.04 10.28 6.87
CA GLY A 143 -3.78 10.20 5.61
C GLY A 143 -5.23 10.63 5.77
N ILE A 144 -5.93 10.13 6.78
CA ILE A 144 -7.34 10.52 7.07
C ILE A 144 -7.43 12.02 7.38
N ALA A 145 -6.51 12.55 8.20
CA ALA A 145 -6.50 13.99 8.52
C ALA A 145 -6.31 14.86 7.27
N LEU A 146 -5.44 14.46 6.36
CA LEU A 146 -5.26 15.14 5.06
C LEU A 146 -6.54 15.07 4.21
N GLY A 147 -7.21 13.91 4.18
CA GLY A 147 -8.48 13.74 3.47
C GLY A 147 -9.59 14.63 4.01
N LEU A 148 -9.69 14.79 5.32
CA LEU A 148 -10.65 15.71 5.95
C LEU A 148 -10.36 17.17 5.57
N SER A 149 -9.07 17.56 5.46
CA SER A 149 -8.70 18.90 5.00
C SER A 149 -9.16 19.16 3.56
N LEU A 150 -9.09 18.13 2.68
CA LEU A 150 -9.52 18.24 1.29
C LEU A 150 -11.04 18.43 1.11
N ILE A 151 -11.85 17.97 2.07
CA ILE A 151 -13.31 18.13 2.01
C ILE A 151 -13.73 19.58 2.33
N HIS A 152 -12.87 20.35 2.97
CA HIS A 152 -13.15 21.73 3.39
C HIS A 152 -12.58 22.81 2.44
N ILE A 153 -11.98 22.39 1.32
CA ILE A 153 -11.51 23.28 0.24
C ILE A 153 -12.57 23.32 -0.87
#